data_68a0e0aab0f2ffc02b0d44c06060a29a
#
_entry.id   68a0e0aab0f2ffc02b0d44c06060a29a
#
_cell.length_a   1.000
_cell.length_b   1.000
_cell.length_c   1.000
_cell.angle_alpha   90.00
_cell.angle_beta   90.00
_cell.angle_gamma   90.00
#
_symmetry.space_group_name_H-M   'P 1'
#
loop_
_entity.id
_entity.type
_entity.pdbx_description
1 polymer ?
#
loop_
_entity_poly.entity_id
_entity_poly.type
_entity_poly.pdbx_seq_one_letter_code
_entity_poly.pdbx_strand_id
1 'polypeptide(L)'
;MINLNITSVTLLTKYFLTDMVKRHCGKILIVSSIGAFQSNPFGSVYGATKAYELLLAESLSGELINSGVTIFALCPGPTKTEFATRARKKMLNLLWMLELLPLQAIRE
;
A
#
# COMPACT_ATOMS: atom_id res chain seq x y z
N MET A 1 -13.93 9.82 -1.50
CA MET A 1 -12.68 9.22 -1.99
C MET A 1 -11.45 9.72 -1.23
N ILE A 2 -11.28 11.02 -1.09
CA ILE A 2 -10.16 11.58 -0.31
C ILE A 2 -10.21 11.12 1.15
N ASN A 3 -11.37 11.17 1.79
CA ASN A 3 -11.50 10.69 3.17
C ASN A 3 -11.17 9.20 3.32
N LEU A 4 -11.57 8.37 2.36
CA LEU A 4 -11.29 6.95 2.42
C LEU A 4 -9.82 6.63 2.09
N ASN A 5 -9.31 7.18 1.00
CA ASN A 5 -8.00 6.79 0.47
C ASN A 5 -6.82 7.56 1.10
N ILE A 6 -7.05 8.75 1.61
CA ILE A 6 -6.00 9.56 2.22
C ILE A 6 -6.17 9.63 3.74
N THR A 7 -7.27 10.22 4.20
CA THR A 7 -7.46 10.48 5.62
C THR A 7 -7.50 9.19 6.44
N SER A 8 -8.32 8.22 6.03
CA SER A 8 -8.45 6.96 6.76
C SER A 8 -7.15 6.17 6.77
N VAL A 9 -6.48 6.07 5.63
CA VAL A 9 -5.21 5.34 5.52
C VAL A 9 -4.15 6.00 6.40
N THR A 10 -4.05 7.32 6.37
CA THR A 10 -3.07 8.06 7.16
C THR A 10 -3.32 7.89 8.66
N LEU A 11 -4.56 8.05 9.10
CA LEU A 11 -4.90 7.96 10.52
C LEU A 11 -4.77 6.54 11.06
N LEU A 12 -5.22 5.54 10.31
CA LEU A 12 -5.07 4.14 10.71
C LEU A 12 -3.60 3.72 10.76
N THR A 13 -2.82 4.14 9.78
CA THR A 13 -1.39 3.86 9.76
C THR A 13 -0.71 4.47 10.99
N LYS A 14 -0.99 5.72 11.29
CA LYS A 14 -0.44 6.39 12.47
C LYS A 14 -0.82 5.67 13.75
N TYR A 15 -2.07 5.30 13.88
CA TYR A 15 -2.59 4.63 15.06
C TYR A 15 -1.88 3.30 15.33
N PHE A 16 -1.82 2.44 14.33
CA PHE A 16 -1.18 1.13 14.50
C PHE A 16 0.34 1.23 14.57
N LEU A 17 0.92 2.14 13.82
CA LEU A 17 2.38 2.29 13.76
C LEU A 17 2.97 2.70 15.10
N THR A 18 2.30 3.57 15.84
CA THR A 18 2.77 4.02 17.16
C THR A 18 3.01 2.84 18.10
N ASP A 19 2.09 1.90 18.12
CA ASP A 19 2.20 0.71 18.95
C ASP A 19 3.23 -0.29 18.42
N MET A 20 3.26 -0.48 17.10
CA MET A 20 4.22 -1.38 16.46
C MET A 20 5.67 -0.93 16.68
N VAL A 21 5.94 0.36 16.59
CA VAL A 21 7.27 0.91 16.82
C VAL A 21 7.71 0.69 18.28
N LYS A 22 6.80 0.88 19.23
CA LYS A 22 7.09 0.60 20.64
C LYS A 22 7.44 -0.86 20.89
N ARG A 23 6.77 -1.77 20.22
CA ARG A 23 7.01 -3.21 20.33
C ARG A 23 8.17 -3.72 19.49
N HIS A 24 8.73 -2.88 18.63
CA HIS A 24 9.74 -3.26 17.64
C HIS A 24 9.29 -4.42 16.74
N CYS A 25 8.00 -4.52 16.46
CA CYS A 25 7.42 -5.61 15.68
C CYS A 25 6.14 -5.16 14.99
N GLY A 26 6.02 -5.45 13.72
CA GLY A 26 4.78 -5.21 12.99
C GLY A 26 4.99 -5.15 11.48
N LYS A 27 3.89 -5.35 10.77
CA LYS A 27 3.85 -5.26 9.32
C LYS A 27 2.58 -4.53 8.91
N ILE A 28 2.70 -3.62 7.96
CA ILE A 28 1.57 -2.89 7.39
C ILE A 28 1.61 -3.07 5.88
N LEU A 29 0.48 -3.44 5.29
CA LEU A 29 0.30 -3.47 3.85
C LEU A 29 -0.68 -2.38 3.44
N ILE A 30 -0.24 -1.47 2.57
CA ILE A 30 -1.10 -0.44 2.01
C ILE A 30 -1.44 -0.84 0.57
N VAL A 31 -2.74 -0.93 0.27
CA VAL A 31 -3.19 -1.31 -1.07
C VAL A 31 -3.38 -0.04 -1.90
N SER A 32 -2.50 0.15 -2.86
CA SER A 32 -2.56 1.23 -3.82
C SER A 32 -3.10 0.71 -5.17
N SER A 33 -2.57 1.18 -6.28
CA SER A 33 -2.98 0.77 -7.62
C SER A 33 -1.88 1.10 -8.62
N ILE A 34 -1.84 0.40 -9.76
CA ILE A 34 -0.97 0.80 -10.86
C ILE A 34 -1.29 2.22 -11.35
N GLY A 35 -2.51 2.72 -11.13
CA GLY A 35 -2.87 4.10 -11.40
C GLY A 35 -2.04 5.13 -10.63
N ALA A 36 -1.33 4.71 -9.59
CA ALA A 36 -0.41 5.58 -8.84
C ALA A 36 0.82 6.00 -9.65
N PHE A 37 1.16 5.26 -10.71
CA PHE A 37 2.38 5.48 -11.49
C PHE A 37 2.19 6.36 -12.71
N GLN A 38 0.96 6.77 -13.02
CA GLN A 38 0.67 7.53 -14.23
C GLN A 38 -0.55 8.43 -14.04
N SER A 39 -0.66 9.45 -14.88
CA SER A 39 -1.84 10.30 -14.89
C SER A 39 -3.05 9.51 -15.43
N ASN A 40 -4.22 9.78 -14.88
CA ASN A 40 -5.46 9.07 -15.20
C ASN A 40 -6.55 10.08 -15.58
N PRO A 41 -6.70 10.42 -16.87
CA PRO A 41 -7.84 11.22 -17.30
C PRO A 41 -9.15 10.54 -16.88
N PHE A 42 -10.11 11.32 -16.40
CA PHE A 42 -11.38 10.85 -15.84
C PHE A 42 -11.27 10.09 -14.51
N GLY A 43 -10.07 9.80 -14.05
CA GLY A 43 -9.80 9.19 -12.75
C GLY A 43 -8.75 9.96 -11.98
N SER A 44 -8.68 11.27 -12.15
CA SER A 44 -7.61 12.10 -11.60
C SER A 44 -7.51 12.07 -10.09
N VAL A 45 -8.63 12.19 -9.39
CA VAL A 45 -8.64 12.15 -7.92
C VAL A 45 -8.26 10.76 -7.41
N TYR A 46 -8.83 9.73 -8.01
CA TYR A 46 -8.51 8.35 -7.64
C TYR A 46 -7.01 8.06 -7.82
N GLY A 47 -6.46 8.37 -8.99
CA GLY A 47 -5.03 8.19 -9.26
C GLY A 47 -4.14 8.96 -8.30
N ALA A 48 -4.50 10.21 -8.02
CA ALA A 48 -3.76 11.05 -7.08
C ALA A 48 -3.80 10.49 -5.65
N THR A 49 -4.96 9.97 -5.20
CA THR A 49 -5.06 9.36 -3.87
C THR A 49 -4.24 8.07 -3.78
N LYS A 50 -4.20 7.29 -4.85
CA LYS A 50 -3.40 6.07 -4.89
C LYS A 50 -1.90 6.37 -4.94
N ALA A 51 -1.50 7.44 -5.63
CA ALA A 51 -0.12 7.93 -5.60
C ALA A 51 0.29 8.39 -4.20
N TYR A 52 -0.61 9.06 -3.48
CA TYR A 52 -0.38 9.43 -2.09
C TYR A 52 -0.09 8.22 -1.23
N GLU A 53 -0.91 7.18 -1.33
CA GLU A 53 -0.73 5.95 -0.56
C GLU A 53 0.61 5.28 -0.85
N LEU A 54 1.02 5.23 -2.11
CA LEU A 54 2.29 4.64 -2.51
C LEU A 54 3.47 5.41 -1.94
N LEU A 55 3.47 6.74 -2.08
CA LEU A 55 4.54 7.58 -1.57
C LEU A 55 4.60 7.57 -0.04
N LEU A 56 3.45 7.52 0.61
CA LEU A 56 3.39 7.38 2.07
C LEU A 56 4.07 6.09 2.52
N ALA A 57 3.73 4.97 1.88
CA ALA A 57 4.33 3.67 2.20
C ALA A 57 5.85 3.66 1.98
N GLU A 58 6.31 4.21 0.85
CA GLU A 58 7.73 4.29 0.54
C GLU A 58 8.49 5.15 1.56
N SER A 59 7.95 6.31 1.88
CA SER A 59 8.58 7.24 2.82
C SER A 59 8.67 6.64 4.21
N LEU A 60 7.58 6.05 4.69
CA LEU A 60 7.56 5.39 5.99
C LEU A 60 8.48 4.17 6.03
N SER A 61 8.58 3.42 4.94
CA SER A 61 9.51 2.29 4.85
C SER A 61 10.96 2.76 5.07
N GLY A 62 11.33 3.90 4.51
CA GLY A 62 12.65 4.50 4.73
C GLY A 62 12.86 5.00 6.15
N GLU A 63 11.85 5.62 6.74
CA GLU A 63 11.90 6.13 8.10
C GLU A 63 11.99 5.04 9.17
N LEU A 64 11.46 3.85 8.87
CA LEU A 64 11.34 2.75 9.81
C LEU A 64 12.48 1.73 9.70
N ILE A 65 13.54 2.03 9.00
CA ILE A 65 14.72 1.17 8.94
C ILE A 65 15.23 0.92 10.36
N ASN A 66 15.48 -0.35 10.68
CA ASN A 66 15.93 -0.81 12.01
C ASN A 66 14.90 -0.65 13.14
N SER A 67 13.66 -0.34 12.83
CA SER A 67 12.61 -0.23 13.87
C SER A 67 11.96 -1.56 14.22
N GLY A 68 12.14 -2.59 13.39
CA GLY A 68 11.42 -3.86 13.50
C GLY A 68 10.05 -3.84 12.83
N VAL A 69 9.65 -2.71 12.24
CA VAL A 69 8.37 -2.56 11.54
C VAL A 69 8.62 -2.46 10.05
N THR A 70 7.82 -3.18 9.26
CA THR A 70 7.92 -3.18 7.81
C THR A 70 6.61 -2.69 7.19
N ILE A 71 6.72 -1.84 6.19
CA ILE A 71 5.57 -1.35 5.42
C ILE A 71 5.74 -1.73 3.96
N PHE A 72 4.68 -2.28 3.38
CA PHE A 72 4.63 -2.67 1.98
C PHE A 72 3.52 -1.92 1.26
N ALA A 73 3.70 -1.69 -0.03
CA ALA A 73 2.63 -1.23 -0.90
C ALA A 73 2.32 -2.29 -1.95
N LEU A 74 1.04 -2.57 -2.14
CA LEU A 74 0.55 -3.45 -3.20
C LEU A 74 -0.11 -2.57 -4.25
N CYS A 75 0.31 -2.72 -5.50
CA CYS A 75 -0.22 -1.96 -6.63
C CYS A 75 -0.88 -2.91 -7.64
N PRO A 76 -2.12 -3.36 -7.36
CA PRO A 76 -2.80 -4.27 -8.28
C PRO A 76 -3.17 -3.59 -9.60
N GLY A 77 -3.22 -4.37 -10.67
CA GLY A 77 -3.65 -3.91 -11.97
C GLY A 77 -5.17 -3.69 -12.04
N PRO A 78 -5.66 -3.21 -13.21
CA PRO A 78 -7.08 -2.97 -13.38
C PRO A 78 -7.88 -4.26 -13.25
N THR A 79 -8.97 -4.20 -12.49
CA THR A 79 -9.88 -5.33 -12.29
C THR A 79 -11.17 -5.09 -13.04
N LYS A 80 -11.46 -5.92 -14.03
CA LYS A 80 -12.81 -6.04 -14.57
C LYS A 80 -13.60 -7.02 -13.72
N THR A 81 -14.93 -6.89 -13.69
CA THR A 81 -15.81 -7.62 -12.77
C THR A 81 -15.60 -9.14 -12.78
N GLU A 82 -15.28 -9.72 -13.94
CA GLU A 82 -14.97 -11.15 -14.06
C GLU A 82 -13.59 -11.51 -13.51
N PHE A 83 -12.70 -10.55 -13.49
CA PHE A 83 -11.35 -10.71 -12.94
C PHE A 83 -11.32 -10.52 -11.43
N ALA A 84 -12.31 -9.88 -10.84
CA ALA A 84 -12.28 -9.55 -9.41
C ALA A 84 -12.12 -10.80 -8.54
N THR A 85 -12.77 -11.89 -8.90
CA THR A 85 -12.67 -13.15 -8.16
C THR A 85 -11.33 -13.86 -8.39
N ARG A 86 -10.80 -13.80 -9.60
CA ARG A 86 -9.49 -14.36 -9.94
C ARG A 86 -8.35 -13.51 -9.38
N ALA A 87 -8.49 -12.21 -9.44
CA ALA A 87 -7.54 -11.26 -8.87
C ALA A 87 -7.47 -11.38 -7.35
N ARG A 88 -8.59 -11.67 -6.69
CA ARG A 88 -8.63 -11.88 -5.25
C ARG A 88 -7.80 -13.10 -4.84
N LYS A 89 -7.86 -14.20 -5.59
CA LYS A 89 -7.02 -15.39 -5.33
C LYS A 89 -5.54 -15.11 -5.59
N LYS A 90 -5.22 -14.41 -6.67
CA LYS A 90 -3.85 -14.01 -6.98
C LYS A 90 -3.30 -13.01 -5.95
N MET A 91 -4.14 -12.10 -5.49
CA MET A 91 -3.76 -11.15 -4.43
C MET A 91 -3.41 -11.86 -3.13
N LEU A 92 -4.18 -12.85 -2.72
CA LEU A 92 -3.89 -13.61 -1.51
C LEU A 92 -2.56 -14.36 -1.61
N ASN A 93 -2.23 -14.88 -2.79
CA ASN A 93 -0.94 -15.53 -3.02
C ASN A 93 0.20 -14.52 -3.06
N LEU A 94 -0.02 -13.33 -3.64
CA LEU A 94 0.96 -12.26 -3.68
C LEU A 94 1.22 -11.67 -2.28
N LEU A 95 0.20 -11.57 -1.44
CA LEU A 95 0.36 -11.13 -0.05
C LEU A 95 1.37 -11.98 0.71
N TRP A 96 1.34 -13.29 0.46
CA TRP A 96 2.30 -14.22 1.04
C TRP A 96 3.74 -13.94 0.58
N MET A 97 3.92 -13.66 -0.72
CA MET A 97 5.24 -13.33 -1.26
C MET A 97 5.72 -11.96 -0.80
N LEU A 98 4.82 -10.99 -0.68
CA LEU A 98 5.17 -9.61 -0.35
C LEU A 98 5.61 -9.43 1.10
N GLU A 99 5.24 -10.34 1.99
CA GLU A 99 5.73 -10.32 3.37
C GLU A 99 7.26 -10.43 3.47
N LEU A 100 7.91 -10.95 2.43
CA LEU A 100 9.35 -11.20 2.40
C LEU A 100 10.13 -10.17 1.59
N LEU A 101 9.46 -9.22 0.90
CA LEU A 101 10.11 -8.27 0.00
C LEU A 101 10.08 -6.84 0.54
N PRO A 102 11.20 -6.10 0.47
CA PRO A 102 11.18 -4.68 0.76
C PRO A 102 10.36 -3.92 -0.29
N LEU A 103 9.85 -2.76 0.07
CA LEU A 103 9.00 -1.96 -0.80
C LEU A 103 9.66 -1.63 -2.15
N GLN A 104 10.96 -1.37 -2.15
CA GLN A 104 11.70 -1.06 -3.36
C GLN A 104 11.66 -2.21 -4.39
N ALA A 105 11.70 -3.45 -3.94
CA ALA A 105 11.63 -4.62 -4.83
C ALA A 105 10.26 -4.79 -5.49
N ILE A 106 9.20 -4.32 -4.86
CA ILE A 106 7.85 -4.38 -5.42
C ILE A 106 7.69 -3.38 -6.56
N ARG A 107 8.38 -2.26 -6.47
CA ARG A 107 8.30 -1.16 -7.43
C ARG A 107 9.07 -1.43 -8.72
N GLU A 108 10.12 -2.19 -8.66
CA GLU A 108 10.94 -2.58 -9.81
C GLU A 108 10.31 -3.72 -10.60
#